data_a78149b8f9ab253918a6f75deda0d2f6
#
_entry.id   a78149b8f9ab253918a6f75deda0d2f6
#
_cell.length_a   1.000
_cell.length_b   1.000
_cell.length_c   1.000
_cell.angle_alpha   90.00
_cell.angle_beta   90.00
_cell.angle_gamma   90.00
#
_symmetry.space_group_name_H-M   'P 1'
#
loop_
_entity.id
_entity.type
_entity.pdbx_description
1 polymer ?
#
loop_
_entity_poly.entity_id
_entity_poly.type
_entity_poly.pdbx_seq_one_letter_code
_entity_poly.pdbx_strand_id
1 'polypeptide(L)'
;MSPQLILGWSTSDQSRRNWGHIMSRGNDRPMIETKALTKHFAQGKKLVEAVKGVTLDVAEGELVALLGPNGAGKSTTLRMLTTLLEPTSGSARIAGFDIAAARNEVRSSLGYVGQGNGAGHNQRVRDELVTQGLCYGMSKGDSQVRADELLGDLELTDLGTRKVSTLSGGQRRRLDIALGLVHRPPLLFLDEPTTGMDPQSRANLWDHILRLRREMGTTIVLTTHYLEEADSMAERVIVIDEGTVIADNTATALKADLAGDHLLLTFDSTDAAGVAASVAEQLVTVREVAVDANVVSIRAGEGDSTLTVLLRQADARGARALTADITRPTLDDVFLTLTGRSLRESAAAVAS
;
A
#
# COMPACT_ATOMS: atom_id res chain seq x y z
N MET A 1 -16.15 -28.62 40.13
CA MET A 1 -17.20 -27.89 39.41
C MET A 1 -16.64 -26.52 39.04
N SER A 2 -16.11 -26.39 37.86
CA SER A 2 -15.64 -25.12 37.29
C SER A 2 -16.63 -24.67 36.23
N PRO A 3 -16.90 -23.38 36.07
CA PRO A 3 -17.35 -22.87 34.80
C PRO A 3 -16.21 -22.09 34.09
N GLN A 4 -15.87 -22.58 32.91
CA GLN A 4 -15.08 -21.90 31.91
C GLN A 4 -15.84 -20.67 31.41
N LEU A 5 -15.22 -19.50 31.46
CA LEU A 5 -15.63 -18.30 30.75
C LEU A 5 -14.92 -18.29 29.40
N ILE A 6 -15.64 -18.67 28.35
CA ILE A 6 -15.25 -18.49 26.94
C ILE A 6 -15.60 -17.03 26.60
N LEU A 7 -14.59 -16.18 26.48
CA LEU A 7 -14.73 -14.87 25.86
C LEU A 7 -14.68 -15.05 24.33
N GLY A 8 -15.85 -15.14 23.72
CA GLY A 8 -16.00 -15.07 22.26
C GLY A 8 -15.74 -13.65 21.77
N TRP A 9 -14.64 -13.44 21.10
CA TRP A 9 -14.39 -12.22 20.34
C TRP A 9 -15.12 -12.32 19.00
N SER A 10 -16.21 -11.57 18.88
CA SER A 10 -16.88 -11.35 17.60
C SER A 10 -16.17 -10.23 16.86
N THR A 11 -15.40 -10.59 15.86
CA THR A 11 -14.62 -9.67 14.98
C THR A 11 -15.46 -8.85 14.01
N SER A 12 -16.79 -8.90 14.10
CA SER A 12 -17.68 -8.31 13.08
C SER A 12 -18.24 -6.92 13.40
N ASP A 13 -18.05 -6.37 14.60
CA ASP A 13 -18.77 -5.15 15.01
C ASP A 13 -17.88 -3.94 15.34
N GLN A 14 -16.58 -4.08 15.50
CA GLN A 14 -15.69 -2.95 15.78
C GLN A 14 -15.13 -2.25 14.52
N SER A 15 -15.07 -2.95 13.40
CA SER A 15 -14.62 -2.34 12.12
C SER A 15 -15.60 -1.32 11.54
N ARG A 16 -16.87 -1.33 11.96
CA ARG A 16 -17.91 -0.43 11.41
C ARG A 16 -18.04 0.92 12.12
N ARG A 17 -17.39 1.16 13.24
CA ARG A 17 -17.62 2.39 14.04
C ARG A 17 -16.65 3.54 13.82
N ASN A 18 -15.53 3.33 13.12
CA ASN A 18 -14.54 4.41 12.89
C ASN A 18 -14.55 5.01 11.47
N TRP A 19 -15.48 4.63 10.63
CA TRP A 19 -15.55 5.11 9.21
C TRP A 19 -16.17 6.51 9.05
N GLY A 20 -16.60 7.15 10.13
CA GLY A 20 -17.39 8.38 10.10
C GLY A 20 -16.60 9.71 10.06
N HIS A 21 -15.27 9.75 10.15
CA HIS A 21 -14.55 11.00 10.45
C HIS A 21 -13.55 11.51 9.40
N ILE A 22 -13.44 10.87 8.22
CA ILE A 22 -12.54 11.37 7.14
C ILE A 22 -13.29 11.95 5.93
N MET A 23 -14.62 11.99 5.98
CA MET A 23 -15.44 12.52 4.89
C MET A 23 -15.78 13.99 5.09
N SER A 24 -14.87 14.91 4.73
CA SER A 24 -15.25 16.28 4.38
C SER A 24 -14.14 17.05 3.67
N ARG A 25 -14.04 16.85 2.35
CA ARG A 25 -13.54 17.88 1.41
C ARG A 25 -13.87 17.48 -0.03
N GLY A 26 -14.90 18.15 -0.60
CA GLY A 26 -15.04 18.44 -2.03
C GLY A 26 -15.36 17.27 -2.96
N ASN A 27 -16.57 17.25 -3.47
CA ASN A 27 -17.17 16.38 -4.48
C ASN A 27 -17.50 14.96 -4.00
N ASP A 28 -18.81 14.71 -3.79
CA ASP A 28 -19.38 13.54 -3.08
C ASP A 28 -19.26 12.17 -3.80
N ARG A 29 -18.41 12.02 -4.81
CA ARG A 29 -18.31 10.73 -5.51
C ARG A 29 -16.89 10.19 -5.45
N PRO A 30 -16.70 8.95 -4.91
CA PRO A 30 -15.38 8.33 -4.94
C PRO A 30 -14.95 8.02 -6.38
N MET A 31 -13.64 8.12 -6.65
CA MET A 31 -13.02 7.69 -7.92
C MET A 31 -13.18 6.18 -8.11
N ILE A 32 -13.06 5.42 -7.03
CA ILE A 32 -13.27 3.98 -7.00
C ILE A 32 -14.24 3.64 -5.88
N GLU A 33 -15.24 2.82 -6.16
CA GLU A 33 -16.15 2.23 -5.19
C GLU A 33 -16.26 0.74 -5.47
N THR A 34 -16.04 -0.12 -4.47
CA THR A 34 -16.27 -1.57 -4.58
C THR A 34 -17.18 -2.06 -3.47
N LYS A 35 -18.01 -3.05 -3.77
CA LYS A 35 -18.94 -3.68 -2.82
C LYS A 35 -18.83 -5.19 -2.93
N ALA A 36 -18.27 -5.82 -1.91
CA ALA A 36 -18.12 -7.26 -1.77
C ALA A 36 -17.57 -7.94 -3.05
N LEU A 37 -16.53 -7.33 -3.67
CA LEU A 37 -15.97 -7.80 -4.93
C LEU A 37 -15.26 -9.14 -4.71
N THR A 38 -15.60 -10.17 -5.49
CA THR A 38 -15.01 -11.52 -5.36
C THR A 38 -14.41 -12.01 -6.66
N LYS A 39 -13.40 -12.88 -6.55
CA LYS A 39 -12.87 -13.62 -7.69
C LYS A 39 -12.47 -15.03 -7.29
N HIS A 40 -13.08 -16.00 -7.95
CA HIS A 40 -12.76 -17.41 -7.82
C HIS A 40 -12.19 -17.93 -9.14
N PHE A 41 -11.16 -18.78 -9.06
CA PHE A 41 -10.59 -19.49 -10.21
C PHE A 41 -10.77 -20.97 -10.05
N ALA A 42 -11.20 -21.65 -11.11
CA ALA A 42 -11.21 -23.11 -11.16
C ALA A 42 -9.81 -23.62 -11.51
N GLN A 43 -9.19 -24.38 -10.63
CA GLN A 43 -7.91 -25.05 -10.86
C GLN A 43 -8.13 -26.57 -10.79
N GLY A 44 -8.49 -27.15 -11.90
CA GLY A 44 -8.94 -28.56 -11.96
C GLY A 44 -10.23 -28.76 -11.13
N LYS A 45 -10.16 -29.62 -10.08
CA LYS A 45 -11.29 -29.84 -9.16
C LYS A 45 -11.31 -28.89 -7.97
N LYS A 46 -10.27 -28.05 -7.78
CA LYS A 46 -10.15 -27.11 -6.65
C LYS A 46 -10.63 -25.73 -7.07
N LEU A 47 -11.40 -25.08 -6.23
CA LEU A 47 -11.76 -23.68 -6.34
C LEU A 47 -10.74 -22.87 -5.53
N VAL A 48 -10.12 -21.89 -6.18
CA VAL A 48 -9.20 -20.94 -5.53
C VAL A 48 -9.91 -19.60 -5.40
N GLU A 49 -10.18 -19.17 -4.17
CA GLU A 49 -10.78 -17.88 -3.86
C GLU A 49 -9.69 -16.82 -3.74
N ALA A 50 -9.37 -16.17 -4.87
CA ALA A 50 -8.30 -15.20 -4.94
C ALA A 50 -8.69 -13.83 -4.34
N VAL A 51 -9.97 -13.48 -4.36
CA VAL A 51 -10.54 -12.28 -3.74
C VAL A 51 -11.86 -12.66 -3.09
N LYS A 52 -12.03 -12.30 -1.81
CA LYS A 52 -13.08 -12.80 -0.92
C LYS A 52 -13.99 -11.67 -0.37
N GLY A 53 -14.49 -10.80 -1.24
CA GLY A 53 -15.45 -9.77 -0.84
C GLY A 53 -14.80 -8.43 -0.51
N VAL A 54 -13.85 -7.98 -1.33
CA VAL A 54 -13.17 -6.68 -1.17
C VAL A 54 -14.19 -5.55 -1.30
N THR A 55 -14.29 -4.74 -0.24
CA THR A 55 -15.06 -3.50 -0.20
C THR A 55 -14.12 -2.38 0.17
N LEU A 56 -13.94 -1.42 -0.73
CA LEU A 56 -13.11 -0.22 -0.54
C LEU A 56 -13.65 0.92 -1.39
N ASP A 57 -13.29 2.12 -1.02
CA ASP A 57 -13.46 3.34 -1.80
C ASP A 57 -12.12 4.07 -1.92
N VAL A 58 -11.94 4.86 -2.95
CA VAL A 58 -10.79 5.74 -3.16
C VAL A 58 -11.29 7.10 -3.61
N ALA A 59 -10.86 8.15 -2.94
CA ALA A 59 -11.23 9.52 -3.29
C ALA A 59 -10.49 10.01 -4.53
N GLU A 60 -11.05 11.02 -5.21
CA GLU A 60 -10.37 11.67 -6.33
C GLU A 60 -9.08 12.36 -5.85
N GLY A 61 -7.99 12.19 -6.62
CA GLY A 61 -6.66 12.75 -6.31
C GLY A 61 -5.89 11.99 -5.22
N GLU A 62 -6.45 10.96 -4.59
CA GLU A 62 -5.79 10.17 -3.53
C GLU A 62 -4.67 9.27 -4.11
N LEU A 63 -3.61 9.06 -3.34
CA LEU A 63 -2.59 8.05 -3.63
C LEU A 63 -2.69 6.90 -2.63
N VAL A 64 -3.17 5.75 -3.10
CA VAL A 64 -3.46 4.57 -2.28
C VAL A 64 -2.52 3.43 -2.63
N ALA A 65 -1.92 2.80 -1.61
CA ALA A 65 -1.17 1.57 -1.78
C ALA A 65 -1.98 0.35 -1.33
N LEU A 66 -2.14 -0.63 -2.21
CA LEU A 66 -2.58 -1.97 -1.85
C LEU A 66 -1.36 -2.80 -1.44
N LEU A 67 -1.16 -2.97 -0.15
CA LEU A 67 -0.03 -3.68 0.45
C LEU A 67 -0.41 -5.13 0.79
N GLY A 68 0.49 -6.07 0.60
CA GLY A 68 0.31 -7.46 1.01
C GLY A 68 1.28 -8.41 0.32
N PRO A 69 1.36 -9.66 0.76
CA PRO A 69 2.27 -10.65 0.19
C PRO A 69 1.89 -11.06 -1.23
N ASN A 70 2.77 -11.80 -1.88
CA ASN A 70 2.47 -12.43 -3.17
C ASN A 70 1.31 -13.42 -3.00
N GLY A 71 0.36 -13.37 -3.92
CA GLY A 71 -0.85 -14.22 -3.84
C GLY A 71 -1.98 -13.66 -2.95
N ALA A 72 -1.80 -12.53 -2.26
CA ALA A 72 -2.83 -11.92 -1.43
C ALA A 72 -4.09 -11.42 -2.18
N GLY A 73 -4.07 -11.39 -3.52
CA GLY A 73 -5.21 -10.93 -4.33
C GLY A 73 -5.06 -9.51 -4.90
N LYS A 74 -3.96 -8.79 -4.64
CA LYS A 74 -3.72 -7.40 -5.09
C LYS A 74 -3.89 -7.21 -6.60
N SER A 75 -3.06 -7.87 -7.41
CA SER A 75 -3.12 -7.77 -8.88
C SER A 75 -4.44 -8.32 -9.44
N THR A 76 -5.04 -9.32 -8.79
CA THR A 76 -6.37 -9.82 -9.17
C THR A 76 -7.43 -8.75 -8.98
N THR A 77 -7.39 -8.03 -7.85
CA THR A 77 -8.29 -6.90 -7.58
C THR A 77 -8.09 -5.79 -8.62
N LEU A 78 -6.85 -5.37 -8.91
CA LEU A 78 -6.59 -4.38 -9.95
C LEU A 78 -7.11 -4.82 -11.33
N ARG A 79 -6.89 -6.07 -11.71
CA ARG A 79 -7.38 -6.59 -13.01
C ARG A 79 -8.90 -6.60 -13.10
N MET A 80 -9.62 -6.80 -12.01
CA MET A 80 -11.08 -6.66 -12.00
C MET A 80 -11.49 -5.19 -12.16
N LEU A 81 -10.87 -4.28 -11.43
CA LEU A 81 -11.16 -2.83 -11.52
C LEU A 81 -10.84 -2.27 -12.91
N THR A 82 -9.77 -2.74 -13.54
CA THR A 82 -9.40 -2.33 -14.91
C THR A 82 -10.19 -3.06 -16.01
N THR A 83 -11.18 -3.84 -15.66
CA THR A 83 -12.01 -4.65 -16.58
C THR A 83 -11.24 -5.70 -17.40
N LEU A 84 -9.99 -6.01 -17.02
CA LEU A 84 -9.20 -7.08 -17.62
C LEU A 84 -9.61 -8.47 -17.14
N LEU A 85 -10.30 -8.53 -16.01
CA LEU A 85 -10.82 -9.74 -15.41
C LEU A 85 -12.25 -9.49 -14.91
N GLU A 86 -13.16 -10.40 -15.24
CA GLU A 86 -14.54 -10.31 -14.77
C GLU A 86 -14.65 -10.80 -13.33
N PRO A 87 -15.32 -10.06 -12.41
CA PRO A 87 -15.61 -10.52 -11.06
C PRO A 87 -16.46 -11.79 -11.08
N THR A 88 -16.34 -12.62 -10.05
CA THR A 88 -17.26 -13.74 -9.82
C THR A 88 -18.56 -13.24 -9.21
N SER A 89 -18.48 -12.27 -8.29
CA SER A 89 -19.64 -11.56 -7.72
C SER A 89 -19.23 -10.22 -7.12
N GLY A 90 -20.19 -9.46 -6.59
CA GLY A 90 -19.99 -8.09 -6.11
C GLY A 90 -20.08 -7.09 -7.24
N SER A 91 -19.83 -5.82 -6.93
CA SER A 91 -19.87 -4.73 -7.90
C SER A 91 -18.74 -3.73 -7.66
N ALA A 92 -18.36 -3.00 -8.72
CA ALA A 92 -17.45 -1.88 -8.59
C ALA A 92 -17.79 -0.76 -9.58
N ARG A 93 -17.44 0.46 -9.22
CA ARG A 93 -17.54 1.65 -10.07
C ARG A 93 -16.18 2.34 -10.13
N ILE A 94 -15.82 2.81 -11.31
CA ILE A 94 -14.62 3.60 -11.59
C ILE A 94 -15.05 4.90 -12.25
N ALA A 95 -14.67 6.04 -11.69
CA ALA A 95 -15.07 7.35 -12.18
C ALA A 95 -16.60 7.46 -12.38
N GLY A 96 -17.39 6.78 -11.54
CA GLY A 96 -18.84 6.70 -11.61
C GLY A 96 -19.41 5.65 -12.58
N PHE A 97 -18.58 5.00 -13.42
CA PHE A 97 -18.98 3.98 -14.39
C PHE A 97 -18.92 2.57 -13.79
N ASP A 98 -19.93 1.75 -14.04
CA ASP A 98 -19.97 0.36 -13.60
C ASP A 98 -19.01 -0.51 -14.44
N ILE A 99 -18.15 -1.31 -13.78
CA ILE A 99 -17.11 -2.11 -14.45
C ILE A 99 -17.67 -3.24 -15.33
N ALA A 100 -18.91 -3.68 -15.11
CA ALA A 100 -19.54 -4.73 -15.91
C ALA A 100 -20.34 -4.14 -17.08
N ALA A 101 -21.09 -3.07 -16.83
CA ALA A 101 -22.01 -2.49 -17.79
C ALA A 101 -21.37 -1.46 -18.73
N ALA A 102 -20.35 -0.71 -18.28
CA ALA A 102 -19.74 0.42 -18.99
C ALA A 102 -18.21 0.25 -19.15
N ARG A 103 -17.79 -0.90 -19.69
CA ARG A 103 -16.36 -1.28 -19.78
C ARG A 103 -15.51 -0.30 -20.60
N ASN A 104 -16.07 0.27 -21.66
CA ASN A 104 -15.33 1.19 -22.53
C ASN A 104 -15.10 2.54 -21.83
N GLU A 105 -16.11 3.06 -21.15
CA GLU A 105 -16.05 4.29 -20.35
C GLU A 105 -15.06 4.13 -19.19
N VAL A 106 -15.09 2.98 -18.52
CA VAL A 106 -14.10 2.64 -17.48
C VAL A 106 -12.68 2.66 -18.06
N ARG A 107 -12.42 1.96 -19.16
CA ARG A 107 -11.09 1.91 -19.81
C ARG A 107 -10.61 3.27 -20.29
N SER A 108 -11.51 4.14 -20.75
CA SER A 108 -11.18 5.50 -21.16
C SER A 108 -10.87 6.43 -19.98
N SER A 109 -11.36 6.08 -18.78
CA SER A 109 -11.16 6.85 -17.54
C SER A 109 -9.92 6.45 -16.75
N LEU A 110 -9.17 5.43 -17.17
CA LEU A 110 -8.03 4.94 -16.43
C LEU A 110 -6.82 4.63 -17.30
N GLY A 111 -5.63 4.80 -16.72
CA GLY A 111 -4.39 4.19 -17.19
C GLY A 111 -4.06 2.95 -16.36
N TYR A 112 -3.47 1.93 -16.98
CA TYR A 112 -3.02 0.74 -16.30
C TYR A 112 -1.60 0.35 -16.73
N VAL A 113 -0.71 0.24 -15.77
CA VAL A 113 0.67 -0.23 -15.95
C VAL A 113 0.82 -1.55 -15.20
N GLY A 114 0.83 -2.65 -15.92
CA GLY A 114 0.97 -4.00 -15.38
C GLY A 114 2.40 -4.32 -14.93
N GLN A 115 2.61 -5.52 -14.39
CA GLN A 115 3.93 -6.00 -13.96
C GLN A 115 4.87 -6.27 -15.15
N GLY A 116 4.34 -6.64 -16.30
CA GLY A 116 5.10 -6.87 -17.51
C GLY A 116 5.38 -5.60 -18.32
N ASN A 117 6.21 -5.74 -19.35
CA ASN A 117 6.47 -4.65 -20.29
C ASN A 117 5.27 -4.45 -21.21
N GLY A 118 4.79 -3.20 -21.32
CA GLY A 118 3.66 -2.82 -22.17
C GLY A 118 4.09 -2.44 -23.59
N ALA A 119 5.24 -1.82 -23.74
CA ALA A 119 5.73 -1.30 -25.03
C ALA A 119 6.24 -2.39 -25.98
N GLY A 120 6.00 -2.22 -27.28
CA GLY A 120 6.42 -3.13 -28.34
C GLY A 120 7.93 -3.12 -28.58
N HIS A 121 8.57 -4.29 -28.57
CA HIS A 121 10.03 -4.46 -28.61
C HIS A 121 10.74 -3.75 -29.78
N ASN A 122 10.12 -3.75 -30.96
CA ASN A 122 10.75 -3.29 -32.21
C ASN A 122 10.40 -1.85 -32.60
N GLN A 123 9.47 -1.24 -31.89
CA GLN A 123 9.05 0.13 -32.13
C GLN A 123 10.05 1.14 -31.52
N ARG A 124 10.01 2.39 -32.01
CA ARG A 124 10.73 3.48 -31.38
C ARG A 124 9.92 4.02 -30.20
N VAL A 125 10.62 4.49 -29.20
CA VAL A 125 10.01 5.01 -27.95
C VAL A 125 8.92 6.06 -28.23
N ARG A 126 9.22 7.05 -29.07
CA ARG A 126 8.27 8.10 -29.44
C ARG A 126 7.08 7.55 -30.24
N ASP A 127 7.34 6.63 -31.19
CA ASP A 127 6.30 6.07 -32.05
C ASP A 127 5.30 5.21 -31.25
N GLU A 128 5.75 4.53 -30.19
CA GLU A 128 4.87 3.81 -29.24
C GLU A 128 3.88 4.78 -28.57
N LEU A 129 4.36 5.91 -28.05
CA LEU A 129 3.51 6.91 -27.40
C LEU A 129 2.50 7.52 -28.39
N VAL A 130 2.95 7.85 -29.59
CA VAL A 130 2.05 8.38 -30.65
C VAL A 130 0.99 7.34 -31.01
N THR A 131 1.40 6.08 -31.19
CA THR A 131 0.48 4.97 -31.51
C THR A 131 -0.54 4.77 -30.40
N GLN A 132 -0.11 4.81 -29.16
CA GLN A 132 -1.01 4.71 -28.01
C GLN A 132 -2.04 5.85 -27.99
N GLY A 133 -1.63 7.09 -28.25
CA GLY A 133 -2.54 8.23 -28.37
C GLY A 133 -3.60 8.02 -29.45
N LEU A 134 -3.18 7.54 -30.63
CA LEU A 134 -4.10 7.21 -31.72
C LEU A 134 -5.09 6.10 -31.33
N CYS A 135 -4.66 5.08 -30.56
CA CYS A 135 -5.53 4.02 -30.05
C CYS A 135 -6.60 4.55 -29.09
N TYR A 136 -6.32 5.62 -28.34
CA TYR A 136 -7.29 6.33 -27.52
C TYR A 136 -8.10 7.38 -28.28
N GLY A 137 -8.01 7.44 -29.61
CA GLY A 137 -8.78 8.33 -30.47
C GLY A 137 -8.28 9.78 -30.54
N MET A 138 -7.06 10.05 -30.07
CA MET A 138 -6.42 11.36 -30.23
C MET A 138 -6.08 11.63 -31.70
N SER A 139 -6.06 12.88 -32.11
CA SER A 139 -5.53 13.24 -33.43
C SER A 139 -4.03 12.93 -33.50
N LYS A 140 -3.49 12.76 -34.72
CA LYS A 140 -2.06 12.53 -34.92
C LYS A 140 -1.23 13.69 -34.35
N GLY A 141 -1.66 14.93 -34.55
CA GLY A 141 -0.99 16.11 -34.03
C GLY A 141 -0.95 16.13 -32.50
N ASP A 142 -2.13 15.94 -31.88
CA ASP A 142 -2.21 15.90 -30.41
C ASP A 142 -1.40 14.75 -29.81
N SER A 143 -1.44 13.56 -30.46
CA SER A 143 -0.63 12.41 -30.05
C SER A 143 0.88 12.69 -30.10
N GLN A 144 1.35 13.42 -31.13
CA GLN A 144 2.75 13.81 -31.26
C GLN A 144 3.17 14.81 -30.17
N VAL A 145 2.36 15.86 -29.95
CA VAL A 145 2.60 16.84 -28.88
C VAL A 145 2.63 16.15 -27.53
N ARG A 146 1.64 15.30 -27.28
CA ARG A 146 1.56 14.57 -25.99
C ARG A 146 2.72 13.59 -25.79
N ALA A 147 3.19 12.92 -26.84
CA ALA A 147 4.36 12.07 -26.78
C ALA A 147 5.60 12.86 -26.38
N ASP A 148 5.81 14.05 -26.98
CA ASP A 148 6.97 14.90 -26.67
C ASP A 148 6.92 15.48 -25.25
N GLU A 149 5.73 15.88 -24.75
CA GLU A 149 5.50 16.24 -23.34
C GLU A 149 5.95 15.11 -22.40
N LEU A 150 5.39 13.91 -22.57
CA LEU A 150 5.68 12.76 -21.70
C LEU A 150 7.13 12.30 -21.76
N LEU A 151 7.78 12.41 -22.93
CA LEU A 151 9.21 12.14 -23.05
C LEU A 151 10.03 13.13 -22.22
N GLY A 152 9.63 14.40 -22.20
CA GLY A 152 10.25 15.43 -21.35
C GLY A 152 10.02 15.15 -19.86
N ASP A 153 8.77 14.93 -19.48
CA ASP A 153 8.36 14.72 -18.07
C ASP A 153 9.03 13.49 -17.44
N LEU A 154 9.30 12.46 -18.23
CA LEU A 154 9.89 11.20 -17.76
C LEU A 154 11.37 11.04 -18.12
N GLU A 155 12.06 12.12 -18.56
CA GLU A 155 13.48 12.12 -18.93
C GLU A 155 13.83 11.05 -19.99
N LEU A 156 13.00 10.94 -21.02
CA LEU A 156 13.16 10.01 -22.14
C LEU A 156 13.40 10.71 -23.47
N THR A 157 13.55 12.05 -23.50
CA THR A 157 13.66 12.86 -24.72
C THR A 157 14.75 12.36 -25.65
N ASP A 158 15.96 12.14 -25.13
CA ASP A 158 17.12 11.66 -25.90
C ASP A 158 16.98 10.21 -26.38
N LEU A 159 15.98 9.50 -25.86
CA LEU A 159 15.69 8.12 -26.21
C LEU A 159 14.56 7.97 -27.23
N GLY A 160 13.87 9.06 -27.56
CA GLY A 160 12.66 9.05 -28.41
C GLY A 160 12.81 8.32 -29.74
N THR A 161 14.00 8.39 -30.37
CA THR A 161 14.32 7.74 -31.66
C THR A 161 14.85 6.31 -31.50
N ARG A 162 15.19 5.87 -30.28
CA ARG A 162 15.74 4.55 -30.01
C ARG A 162 14.66 3.49 -30.05
N LYS A 163 15.05 2.24 -30.31
CA LYS A 163 14.14 1.08 -30.17
C LYS A 163 13.90 0.78 -28.70
N VAL A 164 12.66 0.43 -28.36
CA VAL A 164 12.27 0.04 -26.99
C VAL A 164 13.12 -1.12 -26.46
N SER A 165 13.51 -2.05 -27.31
CA SER A 165 14.40 -3.18 -26.95
C SER A 165 15.77 -2.77 -26.42
N THR A 166 16.23 -1.54 -26.70
CA THR A 166 17.56 -1.04 -26.29
C THR A 166 17.52 -0.25 -24.97
N LEU A 167 16.35 -0.09 -24.37
CA LEU A 167 16.17 0.62 -23.11
C LEU A 167 16.62 -0.24 -21.93
N SER A 168 17.16 0.41 -20.89
CA SER A 168 17.34 -0.23 -19.58
C SER A 168 15.98 -0.54 -18.95
N GLY A 169 15.95 -1.41 -17.91
CA GLY A 169 14.73 -1.74 -17.19
C GLY A 169 14.00 -0.50 -16.66
N GLY A 170 14.73 0.42 -16.01
CA GLY A 170 14.16 1.66 -15.48
C GLY A 170 13.65 2.61 -16.58
N GLN A 171 14.37 2.75 -17.70
CA GLN A 171 13.92 3.53 -18.85
C GLN A 171 12.66 2.94 -19.46
N ARG A 172 12.60 1.61 -19.57
CA ARG A 172 11.41 0.90 -20.08
C ARG A 172 10.23 1.11 -19.15
N ARG A 173 10.44 1.02 -17.84
CA ARG A 173 9.36 1.24 -16.85
C ARG A 173 8.80 2.66 -16.91
N ARG A 174 9.67 3.68 -17.10
CA ARG A 174 9.23 5.06 -17.34
C ARG A 174 8.41 5.19 -18.61
N LEU A 175 8.78 4.50 -19.68
CA LEU A 175 7.98 4.44 -20.91
C LEU A 175 6.62 3.77 -20.68
N ASP A 176 6.54 2.67 -19.94
CA ASP A 176 5.27 2.00 -19.63
C ASP A 176 4.32 2.93 -18.86
N ILE A 177 4.85 3.74 -17.93
CA ILE A 177 4.08 4.77 -17.22
C ILE A 177 3.62 5.87 -18.19
N ALA A 178 4.50 6.34 -19.09
CA ALA A 178 4.13 7.30 -20.13
C ALA A 178 2.96 6.79 -20.97
N LEU A 179 2.99 5.51 -21.39
CA LEU A 179 1.92 4.88 -22.14
C LEU A 179 0.59 4.88 -21.38
N GLY A 180 0.63 4.62 -20.06
CA GLY A 180 -0.55 4.70 -19.19
C GLY A 180 -1.13 6.11 -19.04
N LEU A 181 -0.32 7.16 -19.27
CA LEU A 181 -0.69 8.57 -19.07
C LEU A 181 -0.99 9.33 -20.38
N VAL A 182 -0.88 8.69 -21.56
CA VAL A 182 -1.01 9.36 -22.86
C VAL A 182 -2.34 10.11 -22.99
N HIS A 183 -3.45 9.48 -22.63
CA HIS A 183 -4.81 10.03 -22.75
C HIS A 183 -5.25 10.88 -21.55
N ARG A 184 -4.31 11.24 -20.65
CA ARG A 184 -4.56 12.06 -19.45
C ARG A 184 -5.68 11.49 -18.56
N PRO A 185 -5.59 10.22 -18.15
CA PRO A 185 -6.64 9.61 -17.34
C PRO A 185 -6.71 10.26 -15.95
N PRO A 186 -7.92 10.41 -15.37
CA PRO A 186 -8.07 10.86 -14.00
C PRO A 186 -7.63 9.81 -12.96
N LEU A 187 -7.45 8.54 -13.36
CA LEU A 187 -7.04 7.44 -12.52
C LEU A 187 -5.91 6.63 -13.16
N LEU A 188 -4.85 6.35 -12.40
CA LEU A 188 -3.73 5.49 -12.82
C LEU A 188 -3.57 4.31 -11.87
N PHE A 189 -3.61 3.11 -12.42
CA PHE A 189 -3.25 1.89 -11.70
C PHE A 189 -1.81 1.47 -12.02
N LEU A 190 -1.04 1.18 -10.98
CA LEU A 190 0.35 0.72 -11.08
C LEU A 190 0.48 -0.64 -10.38
N ASP A 191 0.67 -1.71 -11.16
CA ASP A 191 0.82 -3.05 -10.60
C ASP A 191 2.31 -3.36 -10.38
N GLU A 192 2.75 -3.29 -9.12
CA GLU A 192 4.14 -3.46 -8.68
C GLU A 192 5.16 -2.66 -9.53
N PRO A 193 5.06 -1.31 -9.54
CA PRO A 193 5.76 -0.48 -10.52
C PRO A 193 7.28 -0.54 -10.46
N THR A 194 7.86 -0.92 -9.33
CA THR A 194 9.29 -0.84 -9.04
C THR A 194 9.97 -2.20 -8.87
N THR A 195 9.22 -3.29 -9.06
CA THR A 195 9.76 -4.64 -8.90
C THR A 195 10.94 -4.89 -9.84
N GLY A 196 12.05 -5.39 -9.27
CA GLY A 196 13.29 -5.66 -10.02
C GLY A 196 14.14 -4.44 -10.34
N MET A 197 13.80 -3.26 -9.81
CA MET A 197 14.61 -2.04 -9.98
C MET A 197 15.62 -1.89 -8.84
N ASP A 198 16.77 -1.32 -9.18
CA ASP A 198 17.74 -0.87 -8.19
C ASP A 198 17.21 0.33 -7.38
N PRO A 199 17.74 0.59 -6.16
CA PRO A 199 17.21 1.64 -5.28
C PRO A 199 17.21 3.04 -5.92
N GLN A 200 18.24 3.38 -6.70
CA GLN A 200 18.35 4.70 -7.34
C GLN A 200 17.29 4.89 -8.43
N SER A 201 17.14 3.87 -9.30
CA SER A 201 16.11 3.89 -10.36
C SER A 201 14.70 3.94 -9.76
N ARG A 202 14.48 3.27 -8.63
CA ARG A 202 13.20 3.30 -7.90
C ARG A 202 12.88 4.70 -7.37
N ALA A 203 13.83 5.34 -6.69
CA ALA A 203 13.65 6.70 -6.19
C ALA A 203 13.32 7.68 -7.31
N ASN A 204 14.09 7.65 -8.40
CA ASN A 204 13.84 8.51 -9.57
C ASN A 204 12.46 8.28 -10.18
N LEU A 205 12.01 7.02 -10.26
CA LEU A 205 10.68 6.69 -10.78
C LEU A 205 9.57 7.32 -9.92
N TRP A 206 9.71 7.22 -8.60
CA TRP A 206 8.75 7.81 -7.66
C TRP A 206 8.70 9.33 -7.75
N ASP A 207 9.85 10.00 -7.89
CA ASP A 207 9.90 11.45 -8.09
C ASP A 207 9.11 11.88 -9.33
N HIS A 208 9.22 11.14 -10.44
CA HIS A 208 8.43 11.40 -11.64
C HIS A 208 6.93 11.17 -11.42
N ILE A 209 6.55 10.05 -10.80
CA ILE A 209 5.13 9.73 -10.53
C ILE A 209 4.49 10.79 -9.64
N LEU A 210 5.16 11.17 -8.54
CA LEU A 210 4.64 12.17 -7.61
C LEU A 210 4.55 13.57 -8.23
N ARG A 211 5.50 13.94 -9.09
CA ARG A 211 5.46 15.20 -9.84
C ARG A 211 4.25 15.21 -10.78
N LEU A 212 4.12 14.19 -11.65
CA LEU A 212 3.01 14.07 -12.60
C LEU A 212 1.65 14.05 -11.89
N ARG A 213 1.55 13.34 -10.77
CA ARG A 213 0.34 13.35 -9.95
C ARG A 213 -0.05 14.77 -9.53
N ARG A 214 0.90 15.55 -8.99
CA ARG A 214 0.65 16.93 -8.54
C ARG A 214 0.23 17.85 -9.68
N GLU A 215 0.85 17.71 -10.84
CA GLU A 215 0.58 18.55 -12.01
C GLU A 215 -0.76 18.21 -12.67
N MET A 216 -1.14 16.93 -12.69
CA MET A 216 -2.33 16.44 -13.40
C MET A 216 -3.54 16.20 -12.48
N GLY A 217 -3.37 16.20 -11.16
CA GLY A 217 -4.44 15.86 -10.22
C GLY A 217 -4.89 14.39 -10.30
N THR A 218 -4.04 13.51 -10.84
CA THR A 218 -4.40 12.11 -11.09
C THR A 218 -4.51 11.31 -9.79
N THR A 219 -5.58 10.56 -9.62
CA THR A 219 -5.71 9.54 -8.57
C THR A 219 -4.78 8.37 -8.89
N ILE A 220 -4.05 7.86 -7.92
CA ILE A 220 -3.14 6.73 -8.13
C ILE A 220 -3.46 5.59 -7.17
N VAL A 221 -3.61 4.40 -7.71
CA VAL A 221 -3.68 3.16 -6.93
C VAL A 221 -2.54 2.25 -7.35
N LEU A 222 -1.68 1.91 -6.42
CA LEU A 222 -0.57 1.01 -6.69
C LEU A 222 -0.69 -0.28 -5.87
N THR A 223 -0.15 -1.37 -6.40
CA THR A 223 0.14 -2.56 -5.60
C THR A 223 1.62 -2.60 -5.28
N THR A 224 1.95 -3.01 -4.08
CA THR A 224 3.34 -3.27 -3.70
C THR A 224 3.42 -4.36 -2.62
N HIS A 225 4.55 -5.01 -2.56
CA HIS A 225 4.99 -5.83 -1.43
C HIS A 225 6.18 -5.18 -0.71
N TYR A 226 6.63 -4.00 -1.18
CA TYR A 226 7.67 -3.21 -0.52
C TYR A 226 7.03 -2.26 0.49
N LEU A 227 7.29 -2.55 1.77
CA LEU A 227 6.76 -1.78 2.90
C LEU A 227 7.19 -0.32 2.87
N GLU A 228 8.45 -0.09 2.48
CA GLU A 228 9.05 1.24 2.38
C GLU A 228 8.32 2.15 1.37
N GLU A 229 7.83 1.57 0.27
CA GLU A 229 7.05 2.32 -0.72
C GLU A 229 5.68 2.71 -0.19
N ALA A 230 4.97 1.76 0.43
CA ALA A 230 3.68 2.04 1.04
C ALA A 230 3.81 3.09 2.16
N ASP A 231 4.86 3.01 2.97
CA ASP A 231 5.10 3.91 4.10
C ASP A 231 5.47 5.34 3.68
N SER A 232 6.32 5.48 2.65
CA SER A 232 6.87 6.78 2.26
C SER A 232 6.09 7.51 1.18
N MET A 233 5.37 6.78 0.31
CA MET A 233 4.73 7.35 -0.89
C MET A 233 3.22 7.45 -0.77
N ALA A 234 2.56 6.49 -0.11
CA ALA A 234 1.10 6.44 -0.06
C ALA A 234 0.51 7.33 1.04
N GLU A 235 -0.58 8.01 0.72
CA GLU A 235 -1.39 8.75 1.70
C GLU A 235 -2.24 7.80 2.54
N ARG A 236 -2.66 6.69 1.92
CA ARG A 236 -3.46 5.63 2.53
C ARG A 236 -2.95 4.26 2.11
N VAL A 237 -2.91 3.35 3.07
CA VAL A 237 -2.46 1.97 2.88
C VAL A 237 -3.61 1.03 3.18
N ILE A 238 -3.98 0.24 2.19
CA ILE A 238 -4.97 -0.83 2.32
C ILE A 238 -4.20 -2.14 2.35
N VAL A 239 -4.22 -2.82 3.48
CA VAL A 239 -3.54 -4.11 3.65
C VAL A 239 -4.46 -5.24 3.22
N ILE A 240 -4.00 -6.04 2.26
CA ILE A 240 -4.74 -7.20 1.74
C ILE A 240 -3.97 -8.46 2.08
N ASP A 241 -4.64 -9.41 2.71
CA ASP A 241 -4.13 -10.75 2.93
C ASP A 241 -5.21 -11.80 2.63
N GLU A 242 -4.80 -12.91 2.03
CA GLU A 242 -5.68 -14.04 1.64
C GLU A 242 -6.99 -13.64 0.95
N GLY A 243 -6.93 -12.59 0.12
CA GLY A 243 -8.07 -12.10 -0.65
C GLY A 243 -9.03 -11.19 0.10
N THR A 244 -8.69 -10.75 1.32
CA THR A 244 -9.50 -9.86 2.16
C THR A 244 -8.74 -8.60 2.53
N VAL A 245 -9.45 -7.48 2.72
CA VAL A 245 -8.89 -6.27 3.32
C VAL A 245 -8.86 -6.48 4.84
N ILE A 246 -7.65 -6.41 5.42
CA ILE A 246 -7.44 -6.63 6.87
C ILE A 246 -7.11 -5.33 7.62
N ALA A 247 -6.66 -4.29 6.92
CA ALA A 247 -6.49 -2.94 7.49
C ALA A 247 -6.59 -1.89 6.38
N ASP A 248 -7.00 -0.67 6.75
CA ASP A 248 -7.20 0.43 5.83
C ASP A 248 -7.11 1.76 6.60
N ASN A 249 -5.97 2.45 6.47
CA ASN A 249 -5.72 3.76 7.09
C ASN A 249 -4.43 4.38 6.53
N THR A 250 -4.04 5.55 7.03
CA THR A 250 -2.70 6.09 6.76
C THR A 250 -1.62 5.18 7.37
N ALA A 251 -0.43 5.11 6.78
CA ALA A 251 0.68 4.32 7.33
C ALA A 251 0.99 4.70 8.78
N THR A 252 0.96 5.99 9.10
CA THR A 252 1.18 6.50 10.47
C THR A 252 0.13 5.99 11.46
N ALA A 253 -1.16 6.04 11.09
CA ALA A 253 -2.23 5.56 11.94
C ALA A 253 -2.17 4.04 12.14
N LEU A 254 -1.90 3.26 11.07
CA LEU A 254 -1.73 1.81 11.17
C LEU A 254 -0.60 1.43 12.14
N LYS A 255 0.54 2.12 12.05
CA LYS A 255 1.69 1.89 12.94
C LYS A 255 1.35 2.22 14.40
N ALA A 256 0.72 3.39 14.63
CA ALA A 256 0.34 3.81 15.98
C ALA A 256 -0.72 2.91 16.61
N ASP A 257 -1.78 2.57 15.84
CA ASP A 257 -2.94 1.84 16.36
C ASP A 257 -2.67 0.35 16.58
N LEU A 258 -1.91 -0.27 15.69
CA LEU A 258 -1.74 -1.73 15.65
C LEU A 258 -0.42 -2.21 16.23
N ALA A 259 0.69 -1.54 15.96
CA ALA A 259 2.00 -1.96 16.42
C ALA A 259 2.46 -1.22 17.70
N GLY A 260 2.32 0.10 17.76
CA GLY A 260 2.83 0.93 18.85
C GLY A 260 4.35 1.07 18.85
N ASP A 261 4.87 2.07 19.56
CA ASP A 261 6.32 2.26 19.72
C ASP A 261 6.89 1.18 20.65
N HIS A 262 8.09 0.71 20.33
CA HIS A 262 8.82 -0.28 21.12
C HIS A 262 9.91 0.41 21.93
N LEU A 263 9.77 0.39 23.25
CA LEU A 263 10.76 0.94 24.18
C LEU A 263 11.62 -0.20 24.74
N LEU A 264 12.93 -0.03 24.72
CA LEU A 264 13.89 -0.97 25.29
C LEU A 264 14.74 -0.23 26.33
N LEU A 265 14.63 -0.65 27.58
CA LEU A 265 15.36 -0.04 28.70
C LEU A 265 16.23 -1.07 29.36
N THR A 266 17.50 -0.71 29.63
CA THR A 266 18.44 -1.55 30.38
C THR A 266 18.70 -0.92 31.74
N PHE A 267 18.71 -1.73 32.78
CA PHE A 267 18.94 -1.32 34.16
C PHE A 267 20.24 -1.97 34.70
N ASP A 268 20.66 -1.55 35.88
CA ASP A 268 21.86 -2.08 36.55
C ASP A 268 21.62 -3.45 37.24
N SER A 269 20.33 -3.76 37.53
CA SER A 269 19.92 -4.97 38.21
C SER A 269 18.53 -5.46 37.74
N THR A 270 18.26 -6.73 38.00
CA THR A 270 16.95 -7.35 37.77
C THR A 270 15.87 -6.73 38.67
N ASP A 271 16.22 -6.33 39.88
CA ASP A 271 15.29 -5.69 40.81
C ASP A 271 14.86 -4.31 40.30
N ALA A 272 15.81 -3.51 39.78
CA ALA A 272 15.52 -2.22 39.17
C ALA A 272 14.64 -2.38 37.90
N ALA A 273 14.92 -3.39 37.08
CA ALA A 273 14.08 -3.74 35.91
C ALA A 273 12.65 -4.10 36.36
N GLY A 274 12.50 -4.90 37.41
CA GLY A 274 11.19 -5.26 37.99
C GLY A 274 10.40 -4.04 38.49
N VAL A 275 11.06 -3.09 39.15
CA VAL A 275 10.44 -1.83 39.56
C VAL A 275 9.97 -1.01 38.36
N ALA A 276 10.81 -0.88 37.34
CA ALA A 276 10.47 -0.16 36.12
C ALA A 276 9.31 -0.79 35.36
N ALA A 277 9.29 -2.12 35.27
CA ALA A 277 8.17 -2.86 34.66
C ALA A 277 6.86 -2.60 35.39
N SER A 278 6.87 -2.66 36.74
CA SER A 278 5.69 -2.37 37.56
C SER A 278 5.19 -0.91 37.41
N VAL A 279 6.11 0.02 37.15
CA VAL A 279 5.73 1.41 36.80
C VAL A 279 5.11 1.46 35.41
N ALA A 280 5.70 0.78 34.43
CA ALA A 280 5.20 0.74 33.06
C ALA A 280 3.77 0.19 32.97
N GLU A 281 3.48 -0.90 33.68
CA GLU A 281 2.15 -1.53 33.73
C GLU A 281 1.04 -0.60 34.25
N GLN A 282 1.39 0.45 35.01
CA GLN A 282 0.44 1.45 35.54
C GLN A 282 0.17 2.58 34.53
N LEU A 283 0.92 2.68 33.44
CA LEU A 283 0.76 3.72 32.43
C LEU A 283 -0.31 3.34 31.41
N VAL A 284 -1.30 4.21 31.19
CA VAL A 284 -2.42 3.98 30.27
C VAL A 284 -1.97 3.79 28.81
N THR A 285 -0.86 4.39 28.44
CA THR A 285 -0.30 4.31 27.08
C THR A 285 0.41 3.00 26.79
N VAL A 286 0.72 2.20 27.82
CA VAL A 286 1.44 0.92 27.70
C VAL A 286 0.45 -0.20 27.39
N ARG A 287 0.83 -1.02 26.41
CA ARG A 287 0.03 -2.17 25.93
C ARG A 287 0.60 -3.50 26.40
N GLU A 288 1.92 -3.60 26.43
CA GLU A 288 2.64 -4.82 26.75
C GLU A 288 3.94 -4.48 27.48
N VAL A 289 4.31 -5.27 28.47
CA VAL A 289 5.57 -5.17 29.20
C VAL A 289 6.17 -6.58 29.28
N ALA A 290 7.43 -6.72 28.90
CA ALA A 290 8.22 -7.94 29.07
C ALA A 290 9.52 -7.61 29.77
N VAL A 291 9.97 -8.49 30.68
CA VAL A 291 11.22 -8.37 31.41
C VAL A 291 12.09 -9.57 31.10
N ASP A 292 13.31 -9.31 30.64
CA ASP A 292 14.34 -10.33 30.44
C ASP A 292 15.61 -9.88 31.18
N ALA A 293 15.87 -10.55 32.31
CA ALA A 293 16.94 -10.19 33.23
C ALA A 293 16.85 -8.69 33.64
N ASN A 294 17.82 -7.88 33.24
CA ASN A 294 17.89 -6.45 33.57
C ASN A 294 17.39 -5.55 32.40
N VAL A 295 16.70 -6.12 31.41
CA VAL A 295 16.13 -5.39 30.27
C VAL A 295 14.62 -5.42 30.36
N VAL A 296 14.01 -4.24 30.18
CA VAL A 296 12.54 -4.07 30.09
C VAL A 296 12.20 -3.67 28.68
N SER A 297 11.33 -4.45 28.04
CA SER A 297 10.78 -4.21 26.72
C SER A 297 9.31 -3.82 26.85
N ILE A 298 8.92 -2.70 26.26
CA ILE A 298 7.58 -2.12 26.43
C ILE A 298 7.03 -1.77 25.05
N ARG A 299 5.76 -2.12 24.81
CA ARG A 299 4.99 -1.57 23.68
C ARG A 299 4.04 -0.47 24.18
N ALA A 300 4.12 0.70 23.57
CA ALA A 300 3.34 1.87 23.94
C ALA A 300 2.75 2.59 22.74
N GLY A 301 1.56 3.18 22.90
CA GLY A 301 0.91 3.95 21.84
C GLY A 301 1.62 5.27 21.51
N GLU A 302 2.30 5.86 22.51
CA GLU A 302 3.05 7.12 22.42
C GLU A 302 4.41 6.96 23.11
N GLY A 303 5.43 6.50 22.37
CA GLY A 303 6.72 6.13 22.95
C GLY A 303 7.44 7.29 23.66
N ASP A 304 7.54 8.46 23.03
CA ASP A 304 8.27 9.60 23.57
C ASP A 304 7.70 10.11 24.91
N SER A 305 6.36 10.25 24.97
CA SER A 305 5.68 10.68 26.20
C SER A 305 5.75 9.61 27.29
N THR A 306 5.52 8.35 26.90
CA THR A 306 5.59 7.18 27.80
C THR A 306 7.00 7.04 28.39
N LEU A 307 8.04 7.09 27.57
CA LEU A 307 9.42 6.99 28.03
C LEU A 307 9.76 8.08 29.04
N THR A 308 9.39 9.34 28.76
CA THR A 308 9.64 10.46 29.65
C THR A 308 9.00 10.27 31.03
N VAL A 309 7.73 9.81 31.05
CA VAL A 309 6.99 9.55 32.30
C VAL A 309 7.58 8.37 33.05
N LEU A 310 7.87 7.28 32.32
CA LEU A 310 8.45 6.05 32.88
C LEU A 310 9.79 6.30 33.54
N LEU A 311 10.75 6.95 32.84
CA LEU A 311 12.08 7.24 33.37
C LEU A 311 11.98 8.07 34.67
N ARG A 312 11.16 9.09 34.69
CA ARG A 312 10.98 9.94 35.88
C ARG A 312 10.39 9.17 37.06
N GLN A 313 9.38 8.32 36.82
CA GLN A 313 8.72 7.57 37.89
C GLN A 313 9.56 6.38 38.38
N ALA A 314 10.32 5.73 37.50
CA ALA A 314 11.25 4.66 37.85
C ALA A 314 12.44 5.20 38.68
N ASP A 315 13.04 6.32 38.27
CA ASP A 315 14.14 6.99 38.99
C ASP A 315 13.70 7.42 40.40
N ALA A 316 12.49 7.97 40.55
CA ALA A 316 11.90 8.32 41.84
C ALA A 316 11.70 7.10 42.77
N ARG A 317 11.64 5.89 42.26
CA ARG A 317 11.56 4.62 42.99
C ARG A 317 12.91 3.89 43.09
N GLY A 318 14.02 4.55 42.69
CA GLY A 318 15.36 4.02 42.78
C GLY A 318 15.79 3.13 41.61
N ALA A 319 14.97 3.02 40.56
CA ALA A 319 15.28 2.25 39.36
C ALA A 319 15.76 3.19 38.23
N ARG A 320 17.08 3.37 38.16
CA ARG A 320 17.70 4.23 37.15
C ARG A 320 18.07 3.44 35.91
N ALA A 321 17.57 3.86 34.75
CA ALA A 321 17.95 3.25 33.48
C ALA A 321 19.38 3.61 33.07
N LEU A 322 20.13 2.63 32.59
CA LEU A 322 21.45 2.80 31.99
C LEU A 322 21.36 3.22 30.54
N THR A 323 20.44 2.58 29.78
CA THR A 323 20.11 2.94 28.42
C THR A 323 18.61 2.95 28.23
N ALA A 324 18.14 3.74 27.29
CA ALA A 324 16.75 3.78 26.87
C ALA A 324 16.69 4.10 25.37
N ASP A 325 16.13 3.17 24.62
CA ASP A 325 15.99 3.26 23.17
C ASP A 325 14.50 3.22 22.78
N ILE A 326 14.13 3.99 21.75
CA ILE A 326 12.82 3.94 21.15
C ILE A 326 12.96 3.47 19.71
N THR A 327 12.33 2.36 19.39
CA THR A 327 12.19 1.88 18.00
C THR A 327 10.77 2.14 17.54
N ARG A 328 10.65 2.91 16.47
CA ARG A 328 9.34 3.18 15.87
C ARG A 328 8.88 2.00 15.05
N PRO A 329 7.57 1.67 15.10
CA PRO A 329 7.04 0.52 14.39
C PRO A 329 7.10 0.73 12.88
N THR A 330 7.27 -0.37 12.18
CA THR A 330 7.22 -0.46 10.72
C THR A 330 5.87 -1.02 10.26
N LEU A 331 5.58 -0.93 8.98
CA LEU A 331 4.41 -1.63 8.41
C LEU A 331 4.57 -3.17 8.46
N ASP A 332 5.81 -3.70 8.61
CA ASP A 332 6.02 -5.13 8.82
C ASP A 332 5.53 -5.57 10.21
N ASP A 333 5.74 -4.73 11.24
CA ASP A 333 5.20 -4.97 12.59
C ASP A 333 3.67 -4.92 12.59
N VAL A 334 3.08 -4.02 11.80
CA VAL A 334 1.63 -3.96 11.58
C VAL A 334 1.14 -5.27 10.97
N PHE A 335 1.78 -5.72 9.88
CA PHE A 335 1.39 -6.94 9.19
C PHE A 335 1.56 -8.17 10.09
N LEU A 336 2.68 -8.26 10.82
CA LEU A 336 2.92 -9.32 11.79
C LEU A 336 1.83 -9.36 12.88
N THR A 337 1.45 -8.21 13.40
CA THR A 337 0.39 -8.11 14.43
C THR A 337 -0.96 -8.59 13.90
N LEU A 338 -1.29 -8.28 12.64
CA LEU A 338 -2.58 -8.64 12.03
C LEU A 338 -2.67 -10.10 11.60
N THR A 339 -1.54 -10.71 11.17
CA THR A 339 -1.54 -12.02 10.50
C THR A 339 -0.75 -13.09 11.26
N GLY A 340 0.03 -12.72 12.27
CA GLY A 340 0.93 -13.62 13.01
C GLY A 340 2.18 -14.03 12.21
N ARG A 341 2.45 -13.41 11.05
CA ARG A 341 3.62 -13.69 10.19
C ARG A 341 4.19 -12.41 9.59
N SER A 342 5.50 -12.35 9.36
CA SER A 342 6.15 -11.23 8.68
C SER A 342 5.87 -11.26 7.19
N LEU A 343 5.74 -10.08 6.58
CA LEU A 343 5.57 -9.92 5.14
C LEU A 343 6.81 -10.39 4.37
N ARG A 344 8.00 -10.23 4.96
CA ARG A 344 9.29 -10.69 4.42
C ARG A 344 9.37 -12.23 4.37
N GLU A 345 8.92 -12.92 5.42
CA GLU A 345 8.88 -14.39 5.47
C GLU A 345 7.88 -14.96 4.47
N SER A 346 6.72 -14.33 4.32
CA SER A 346 5.70 -14.71 3.35
C SER A 346 6.20 -14.61 1.90
N ALA A 347 7.06 -13.64 1.59
CA ALA A 347 7.67 -13.50 0.26
C ALA A 347 8.70 -14.60 -0.04
N ALA A 348 9.47 -15.05 0.96
CA ALA A 348 10.47 -16.12 0.82
C ALA A 348 9.83 -17.49 0.61
N ALA A 349 8.69 -17.76 1.24
CA ALA A 349 7.98 -19.05 1.14
C ALA A 349 7.35 -19.31 -0.24
N VAL A 350 7.10 -18.27 -1.04
CA VAL A 350 6.56 -18.39 -2.41
C VAL A 350 7.66 -18.58 -3.46
N ALA A 351 8.91 -18.25 -3.11
CA ALA A 351 10.07 -18.36 -4.01
C ALA A 351 10.77 -19.74 -3.92
N SER A 352 10.38 -20.60 -2.98
CA SER A 352 10.84 -21.98 -2.78
C SER A 352 9.84 -22.99 -3.36
#